data_055e5d19c88099c2e3cf1cfd30ae6e55
#
_entry.id   055e5d19c88099c2e3cf1cfd30ae6e55
#
_cell.length_a   1.000
_cell.length_b   1.000
_cell.length_c   1.000
_cell.angle_alpha   90.00
_cell.angle_beta   90.00
_cell.angle_gamma   90.00
#
_symmetry.space_group_name_H-M   'P 1'
#
loop_
_entity.id
_entity.type
_entity.pdbx_description
1 polymer ?
#
loop_
_entity_poly.entity_id
_entity_poly.type
_entity_poly.pdbx_seq_one_letter_code
_entity_poly.pdbx_strand_id
1 'polypeptide(L)'
;RDVERSRGLGDVYKRQIQAFMRDNAFRPYVPGSSVKGALRTVLLYQAMQEQGILGTRNWRDYSKEDGIPEREYLNTLRFARDSKGKTRLDAVSSLLRGVLVSDSEPIPNNAMTLTGKRDTAFGGEVNAINLCCEAVAPGTRIRFSLTLDRSVLHGQLTGGSIMDAIEAFDRYYEETYACGFALPEGA
;
A
#
# COMPACT_ATOMS: atom_id res chain seq x y z
N ARG A 1 -48.44 9.44 -17.33
CA ARG A 1 -48.17 10.62 -16.47
C ARG A 1 -47.40 10.08 -15.24
N ASP A 2 -46.26 10.69 -14.91
CA ASP A 2 -45.48 10.50 -13.70
C ASP A 2 -44.38 9.44 -13.71
N VAL A 3 -43.41 9.57 -14.63
CA VAL A 3 -42.11 8.88 -14.52
C VAL A 3 -40.91 9.87 -14.68
N GLU A 4 -41.14 11.17 -14.62
CA GLU A 4 -40.06 12.15 -14.84
C GLU A 4 -39.57 12.87 -13.57
N ARG A 5 -39.72 12.31 -12.38
CA ARG A 5 -39.42 13.04 -11.14
C ARG A 5 -38.19 12.58 -10.33
N SER A 6 -37.26 11.84 -10.86
CA SER A 6 -36.09 11.47 -10.04
C SER A 6 -34.73 11.51 -10.75
N ARG A 7 -34.59 12.22 -11.86
CA ARG A 7 -33.31 12.31 -12.59
C ARG A 7 -32.42 13.50 -12.24
N GLY A 8 -32.78 14.36 -11.30
CA GLY A 8 -32.13 15.66 -11.19
C GLY A 8 -30.94 15.74 -10.22
N LEU A 9 -30.93 15.08 -9.09
CA LEU A 9 -29.89 15.28 -8.06
C LEU A 9 -29.17 13.98 -7.63
N GLY A 10 -29.80 12.82 -7.78
CA GLY A 10 -29.21 11.55 -7.43
C GLY A 10 -28.05 11.11 -8.35
N ASP A 11 -28.07 11.48 -9.61
CA ASP A 11 -27.03 11.12 -10.58
C ASP A 11 -25.78 12.01 -10.50
N VAL A 12 -25.92 13.24 -10.01
CA VAL A 12 -24.77 14.15 -9.84
C VAL A 12 -23.87 13.67 -8.68
N TYR A 13 -24.44 13.11 -7.65
CA TYR A 13 -23.67 12.53 -6.53
C TYR A 13 -23.04 11.17 -6.87
N LYS A 14 -23.45 10.51 -7.93
CA LYS A 14 -22.93 9.20 -8.34
C LYS A 14 -21.66 9.29 -9.21
N ARG A 15 -21.27 10.46 -9.64
CA ARG A 15 -20.05 10.68 -10.45
C ARG A 15 -19.07 11.57 -9.69
N GLN A 16 -18.58 11.10 -8.57
CA GLN A 16 -17.53 11.80 -7.84
C GLN A 16 -16.17 11.51 -8.49
N ILE A 17 -15.38 12.56 -8.62
CA ILE A 17 -13.96 12.43 -8.97
C ILE A 17 -13.18 12.47 -7.69
N GLN A 18 -12.47 11.39 -7.39
CA GLN A 18 -11.51 11.36 -6.30
C GLN A 18 -10.23 12.04 -6.77
N ALA A 19 -9.95 13.21 -6.24
CA ALA A 19 -8.75 13.95 -6.57
C ALA A 19 -7.50 13.27 -6.00
N PHE A 20 -6.40 13.38 -6.72
CA PHE A 20 -5.09 12.98 -6.24
C PHE A 20 -4.58 13.94 -5.15
N MET A 21 -3.66 13.46 -4.31
CA MET A 21 -3.06 14.29 -3.26
C MET A 21 -2.27 15.44 -3.86
N ARG A 22 -2.46 16.66 -3.34
CA ARG A 22 -1.80 17.88 -3.82
C ARG A 22 -1.18 18.65 -2.66
N ASP A 23 -0.07 19.31 -2.95
CA ASP A 23 0.58 20.22 -2.01
C ASP A 23 -0.14 21.58 -1.94
N ASN A 24 0.38 22.48 -1.12
CA ASN A 24 -0.19 23.84 -0.96
C ASN A 24 -0.14 24.70 -2.23
N ALA A 25 0.69 24.32 -3.20
CA ALA A 25 0.76 24.94 -4.52
C ALA A 25 -0.07 24.17 -5.57
N PHE A 26 -0.98 23.30 -5.14
CA PHE A 26 -1.84 22.46 -5.97
C PHE A 26 -1.08 21.52 -6.93
N ARG A 27 0.16 21.16 -6.61
CA ARG A 27 0.95 20.22 -7.39
C ARG A 27 0.72 18.79 -6.88
N PRO A 28 0.43 17.82 -7.76
CA PRO A 28 0.26 16.42 -7.36
C PRO A 28 1.56 15.85 -6.77
N TYR A 29 1.44 15.03 -5.74
CA TYR A 29 2.58 14.31 -5.16
C TYR A 29 2.13 13.01 -4.47
N VAL A 30 3.05 12.08 -4.26
CA VAL A 30 2.80 10.88 -3.48
C VAL A 30 3.32 11.09 -2.05
N PRO A 31 2.45 11.03 -1.04
CA PRO A 31 2.89 11.13 0.35
C PRO A 31 3.86 10.00 0.72
N GLY A 32 4.95 10.34 1.42
CA GLY A 32 5.90 9.34 1.92
C GLY A 32 5.25 8.31 2.86
N SER A 33 4.19 8.71 3.57
CA SER A 33 3.39 7.79 4.39
C SER A 33 2.71 6.69 3.57
N SER A 34 2.26 7.01 2.35
CA SER A 34 1.67 6.03 1.42
C SER A 34 2.71 5.03 0.92
N VAL A 35 3.88 5.53 0.52
CA VAL A 35 5.02 4.67 0.12
C VAL A 35 5.46 3.79 1.29
N LYS A 36 5.56 4.36 2.49
CA LYS A 36 5.91 3.60 3.70
C LYS A 36 4.86 2.54 4.04
N GLY A 37 3.58 2.82 3.79
CA GLY A 37 2.49 1.84 3.93
C GLY A 37 2.64 0.68 2.96
N ALA A 38 2.99 0.95 1.70
CA ALA A 38 3.27 -0.09 0.71
C ALA A 38 4.50 -0.93 1.12
N LEU A 39 5.60 -0.29 1.54
CA LEU A 39 6.78 -1.00 2.04
C LEU A 39 6.47 -1.89 3.26
N ARG A 40 5.57 -1.45 4.16
CA ARG A 40 5.10 -2.29 5.26
C ARG A 40 4.49 -3.60 4.75
N THR A 41 3.60 -3.53 3.77
CA THR A 41 2.94 -4.71 3.19
C THR A 41 3.96 -5.65 2.55
N VAL A 42 4.88 -5.11 1.79
CA VAL A 42 5.94 -5.86 1.11
C VAL A 42 6.86 -6.58 2.11
N LEU A 43 7.34 -5.86 3.13
CA LEU A 43 8.21 -6.43 4.17
C LEU A 43 7.49 -7.47 5.02
N LEU A 44 6.21 -7.26 5.30
CA LEU A 44 5.39 -8.23 6.02
C LEU A 44 5.23 -9.51 5.21
N TYR A 45 4.93 -9.38 3.92
CA TYR A 45 4.85 -10.52 3.01
C TYR A 45 6.15 -11.32 3.01
N GLN A 46 7.29 -10.65 2.82
CA GLN A 46 8.60 -11.30 2.81
C GLN A 46 8.86 -12.05 4.13
N ALA A 47 8.62 -11.42 5.27
CA ALA A 47 8.83 -12.03 6.58
C ALA A 47 7.92 -13.26 6.80
N MET A 48 6.68 -13.22 6.32
CA MET A 48 5.76 -14.35 6.39
C MET A 48 6.14 -15.47 5.43
N GLN A 49 6.66 -15.13 4.25
CA GLN A 49 7.15 -16.09 3.26
C GLN A 49 8.36 -16.86 3.78
N GLU A 50 9.34 -16.16 4.33
CA GLU A 50 10.56 -16.76 4.90
C GLU A 50 10.26 -17.75 6.03
N GLN A 51 9.17 -17.53 6.75
CA GLN A 51 8.73 -18.44 7.81
C GLN A 51 7.75 -19.54 7.34
N GLY A 52 7.44 -19.59 6.05
CA GLY A 52 6.58 -20.63 5.46
C GLY A 52 5.12 -20.59 5.93
N ILE A 53 4.62 -19.43 6.37
CA ILE A 53 3.26 -19.30 6.93
C ILE A 53 2.25 -18.70 5.97
N LEU A 54 2.67 -18.27 4.79
CA LEU A 54 1.73 -17.84 3.76
C LEU A 54 0.81 -18.99 3.37
N GLY A 55 -0.50 -18.75 3.45
CA GLY A 55 -1.51 -19.74 3.12
C GLY A 55 -1.78 -20.82 4.19
N THR A 56 -1.01 -20.86 5.29
CA THR A 56 -1.19 -21.86 6.36
C THR A 56 -2.22 -21.46 7.41
N ARG A 57 -2.49 -20.16 7.53
CA ARG A 57 -3.48 -19.63 8.49
C ARG A 57 -4.56 -18.84 7.75
N ASN A 58 -5.79 -18.97 8.23
CA ASN A 58 -6.89 -18.16 7.74
C ASN A 58 -6.71 -16.73 8.26
N TRP A 59 -6.91 -15.71 7.42
CA TRP A 59 -6.86 -14.29 7.82
C TRP A 59 -7.80 -13.96 9.00
N ARG A 60 -8.86 -14.74 9.19
CA ARG A 60 -9.79 -14.62 10.35
C ARG A 60 -9.14 -14.99 11.67
N ASP A 61 -8.13 -15.83 11.66
CA ASP A 61 -7.41 -16.23 12.87
C ASP A 61 -6.50 -15.11 13.38
N TYR A 62 -6.03 -14.26 12.47
CA TYR A 62 -5.27 -13.06 12.82
C TYR A 62 -6.14 -11.92 13.39
N SER A 63 -7.44 -11.91 13.15
CA SER A 63 -8.33 -10.82 13.55
C SER A 63 -8.93 -10.98 14.96
N LYS A 64 -8.84 -12.17 15.57
CA LYS A 64 -9.53 -12.49 16.81
C LYS A 64 -8.66 -12.46 18.07
N GLU A 65 -7.37 -12.66 17.93
CA GLU A 65 -6.46 -12.74 19.07
C GLU A 65 -5.25 -11.86 18.81
N ASP A 66 -5.20 -10.62 19.26
CA ASP A 66 -4.00 -9.77 19.25
C ASP A 66 -3.15 -9.80 17.95
N GLY A 67 -3.68 -10.39 16.92
CA GLY A 67 -2.99 -10.98 15.80
C GLY A 67 -2.87 -10.05 14.62
N ILE A 68 -2.34 -8.86 14.82
CA ILE A 68 -1.80 -8.12 13.69
C ILE A 68 -0.46 -8.78 13.38
N PRO A 69 -0.30 -9.40 12.19
CA PRO A 69 0.97 -10.06 11.81
C PRO A 69 2.20 -9.17 12.00
N GLU A 70 2.03 -7.87 11.88
CA GLU A 70 3.08 -6.86 12.10
C GLU A 70 3.72 -6.95 13.49
N ARG A 71 2.95 -7.31 14.51
CA ARG A 71 3.44 -7.47 15.88
C ARG A 71 4.52 -8.52 15.98
N GLU A 72 4.32 -9.60 15.24
CA GLU A 72 5.18 -10.77 15.27
C GLU A 72 6.37 -10.61 14.31
N TYR A 73 6.14 -10.06 13.12
CA TYR A 73 7.11 -10.08 12.04
C TYR A 73 7.83 -8.76 11.78
N LEU A 74 7.23 -7.63 12.09
CA LEU A 74 7.84 -6.31 11.87
C LEU A 74 8.24 -5.59 13.16
N ASN A 75 7.68 -5.97 14.31
CA ASN A 75 8.01 -5.33 15.59
C ASN A 75 9.15 -6.08 16.30
N THR A 76 10.26 -6.23 15.62
CA THR A 76 11.41 -7.04 16.04
C THR A 76 12.50 -6.25 16.77
N LEU A 77 12.41 -4.90 16.76
CA LEU A 77 13.34 -4.05 17.49
C LEU A 77 13.08 -4.14 19.00
N ARG A 78 14.02 -4.66 19.75
CA ARG A 78 13.85 -4.95 21.20
C ARG A 78 14.26 -3.77 22.08
N PHE A 79 13.87 -2.55 21.71
CA PHE A 79 14.29 -1.36 22.46
C PHE A 79 13.51 -1.09 23.72
N ALA A 80 12.23 -1.39 23.74
CA ALA A 80 11.34 -1.04 24.82
C ALA A 80 10.95 -2.28 25.62
N ARG A 81 10.98 -2.14 26.93
CA ARG A 81 10.44 -3.12 27.88
C ARG A 81 9.24 -2.52 28.59
N ASP A 82 8.28 -3.35 28.93
CA ASP A 82 7.16 -2.94 29.78
C ASP A 82 7.61 -2.85 31.25
N SER A 83 6.68 -2.45 32.14
CA SER A 83 6.92 -2.37 33.57
C SER A 83 7.30 -3.70 34.22
N LYS A 84 7.08 -4.81 33.54
CA LYS A 84 7.42 -6.18 33.97
C LYS A 84 8.71 -6.70 33.31
N GLY A 85 9.43 -5.84 32.58
CA GLY A 85 10.67 -6.18 31.87
C GLY A 85 10.49 -7.02 30.59
N LYS A 86 9.26 -7.26 30.14
CA LYS A 86 8.96 -7.98 28.91
C LYS A 86 9.12 -7.04 27.70
N THR A 87 9.67 -7.55 26.59
CA THR A 87 9.80 -6.78 25.35
C THR A 87 8.43 -6.34 24.84
N ARG A 88 8.29 -5.06 24.53
CA ARG A 88 7.09 -4.52 23.89
C ARG A 88 7.11 -4.86 22.41
N LEU A 89 6.03 -5.47 21.93
CA LEU A 89 5.82 -5.82 20.52
C LEU A 89 4.84 -4.85 19.83
N ASP A 90 4.89 -3.60 20.23
CA ASP A 90 4.05 -2.52 19.64
C ASP A 90 4.85 -1.69 18.61
N ALA A 91 4.25 -0.61 18.14
CA ALA A 91 4.85 0.27 17.14
C ALA A 91 6.22 0.85 17.56
N VAL A 92 6.52 0.90 18.87
CA VAL A 92 7.83 1.35 19.38
C VAL A 92 8.94 0.40 18.95
N SER A 93 8.63 -0.88 18.82
CA SER A 93 9.57 -1.93 18.40
C SER A 93 9.54 -2.21 16.88
N SER A 94 8.82 -1.42 16.11
CA SER A 94 8.69 -1.64 14.67
C SER A 94 9.97 -1.31 13.90
N LEU A 95 10.39 -2.20 13.01
CA LEU A 95 11.47 -1.96 12.03
C LEU A 95 11.25 -0.69 11.22
N LEU A 96 9.98 -0.37 10.95
CA LEU A 96 9.64 0.83 10.19
C LEU A 96 9.97 2.15 10.90
N ARG A 97 10.33 2.13 12.19
CA ARG A 97 10.87 3.32 12.86
C ARG A 97 12.19 3.78 12.25
N GLY A 98 13.02 2.84 11.84
CA GLY A 98 14.30 3.14 11.18
C GLY A 98 14.18 3.41 9.68
N VAL A 99 12.96 3.38 9.13
CA VAL A 99 12.70 3.65 7.71
C VAL A 99 12.03 5.02 7.59
N LEU A 100 12.72 5.98 7.01
CA LEU A 100 12.22 7.33 6.77
C LEU A 100 11.99 7.49 5.26
N VAL A 101 10.79 7.86 4.90
CA VAL A 101 10.39 8.06 3.49
C VAL A 101 9.92 9.51 3.34
N SER A 102 10.54 10.25 2.42
CA SER A 102 10.08 11.60 2.08
C SER A 102 8.81 11.56 1.25
N ASP A 103 8.07 12.66 1.23
CA ASP A 103 7.11 12.89 0.16
C ASP A 103 7.85 12.90 -1.18
N SER A 104 7.15 12.58 -2.26
CA SER A 104 7.74 12.62 -3.59
C SER A 104 8.00 14.05 -4.05
N GLU A 105 8.89 14.19 -5.02
CA GLU A 105 8.91 15.40 -5.85
C GLU A 105 7.52 15.62 -6.47
N PRO A 106 7.15 16.88 -6.74
CA PRO A 106 5.89 17.18 -7.41
C PRO A 106 5.81 16.51 -8.80
N ILE A 107 4.66 15.91 -9.06
CA ILE A 107 4.38 15.26 -10.33
C ILE A 107 3.87 16.33 -11.31
N PRO A 108 4.33 16.37 -12.55
CA PRO A 108 3.81 17.30 -13.54
C PRO A 108 2.31 17.07 -13.81
N ASN A 109 1.52 18.14 -13.93
CA ASN A 109 0.09 18.02 -14.17
C ASN A 109 -0.25 17.29 -15.49
N ASN A 110 0.61 17.34 -16.49
CA ASN A 110 0.46 16.60 -17.74
C ASN A 110 0.73 15.09 -17.62
N ALA A 111 1.27 14.65 -16.49
CA ALA A 111 1.43 13.24 -16.15
C ALA A 111 0.23 12.71 -15.33
N MET A 112 -0.82 13.49 -15.14
CA MET A 112 -2.05 13.06 -14.47
C MET A 112 -3.08 12.64 -15.51
N THR A 113 -3.85 11.61 -15.17
CA THR A 113 -4.95 11.08 -15.98
C THR A 113 -6.18 10.80 -15.11
N LEU A 114 -7.33 10.67 -15.74
CA LEU A 114 -8.55 10.22 -15.08
C LEU A 114 -8.82 8.77 -15.46
N THR A 115 -9.06 7.94 -14.45
CA THR A 115 -9.40 6.54 -14.64
C THR A 115 -10.66 6.17 -13.88
N GLY A 116 -11.47 5.27 -14.43
CA GLY A 116 -12.61 4.70 -13.73
C GLY A 116 -12.15 3.64 -12.72
N LYS A 117 -12.70 3.66 -11.52
CA LYS A 117 -12.46 2.62 -10.54
C LYS A 117 -13.21 1.35 -10.91
N ARG A 118 -12.51 0.24 -10.83
CA ARG A 118 -13.09 -1.11 -10.97
C ARG A 118 -12.71 -1.93 -9.75
N ASP A 119 -13.66 -2.58 -9.13
CA ASP A 119 -13.39 -3.57 -8.10
C ASP A 119 -13.44 -4.95 -8.74
N THR A 120 -12.39 -5.72 -8.55
CA THR A 120 -12.31 -7.09 -9.04
C THR A 120 -12.34 -8.03 -7.86
N ALA A 121 -13.32 -8.92 -7.83
CA ALA A 121 -13.39 -9.97 -6.85
C ALA A 121 -12.38 -11.08 -7.15
N PHE A 122 -11.95 -11.79 -6.12
CA PHE A 122 -11.18 -13.01 -6.30
C PHE A 122 -12.03 -14.01 -7.10
N GLY A 123 -11.62 -14.34 -8.31
CA GLY A 123 -12.41 -15.15 -9.26
C GLY A 123 -12.77 -14.43 -10.55
N GLY A 124 -12.36 -13.16 -10.71
CA GLY A 124 -12.40 -12.44 -11.98
C GLY A 124 -13.68 -11.66 -12.27
N GLU A 125 -14.66 -11.62 -11.37
CA GLU A 125 -15.81 -10.73 -11.52
C GLU A 125 -15.37 -9.26 -11.38
N VAL A 126 -15.64 -8.46 -12.39
CA VAL A 126 -15.32 -7.03 -12.42
C VAL A 126 -16.57 -6.21 -12.20
N ASN A 127 -16.64 -5.51 -11.08
CA ASN A 127 -17.70 -4.55 -10.78
C ASN A 127 -17.23 -3.13 -11.11
N ALA A 128 -17.86 -2.50 -12.07
CA ALA A 128 -17.61 -1.09 -12.36
C ALA A 128 -18.25 -0.22 -11.27
N ILE A 129 -17.44 0.58 -10.61
CA ILE A 129 -17.91 1.58 -9.65
C ILE A 129 -18.00 2.91 -10.38
N ASN A 130 -19.12 3.64 -10.20
CA ASN A 130 -19.31 4.98 -10.77
C ASN A 130 -18.43 6.03 -10.05
N LEU A 131 -17.14 5.75 -9.94
CA LEU A 131 -16.15 6.61 -9.34
C LEU A 131 -15.00 6.79 -10.34
N CYS A 132 -14.66 8.03 -10.65
CA CYS A 132 -13.43 8.36 -11.37
C CYS A 132 -12.37 8.81 -10.35
N CYS A 133 -11.14 8.41 -10.58
CA CYS A 133 -10.01 8.82 -9.77
C CYS A 133 -8.99 9.55 -10.66
N GLU A 134 -8.42 10.62 -10.14
CA GLU A 134 -7.15 11.11 -10.69
C GLU A 134 -6.06 10.08 -10.36
N ALA A 135 -5.29 9.73 -11.36
CA ALA A 135 -4.19 8.78 -11.25
C ALA A 135 -2.96 9.31 -11.99
N VAL A 136 -1.82 8.78 -11.66
CA VAL A 136 -0.58 9.05 -12.39
C VAL A 136 -0.57 8.21 -13.67
N ALA A 137 -0.24 8.83 -14.79
CA ALA A 137 -0.16 8.13 -16.07
C ALA A 137 0.92 7.03 -16.03
N PRO A 138 0.67 5.87 -16.66
CA PRO A 138 1.67 4.80 -16.75
C PRO A 138 3.01 5.30 -17.28
N GLY A 139 4.11 4.73 -16.77
CA GLY A 139 5.47 5.11 -17.15
C GLY A 139 5.99 6.40 -16.50
N THR A 140 5.19 7.12 -15.72
CA THR A 140 5.64 8.31 -14.99
C THR A 140 6.62 7.93 -13.89
N ARG A 141 7.79 8.56 -13.90
CA ARG A 141 8.81 8.35 -12.85
C ARG A 141 8.53 9.26 -11.66
N ILE A 142 8.38 8.64 -10.49
CA ILE A 142 8.16 9.33 -9.22
C ILE A 142 9.46 9.21 -8.41
N ARG A 143 9.98 10.34 -7.93
CA ARG A 143 11.21 10.40 -7.14
C ARG A 143 10.88 10.73 -5.69
N PHE A 144 11.47 9.98 -4.78
CA PHE A 144 11.42 10.21 -3.34
C PHE A 144 12.72 9.73 -2.69
N SER A 145 12.97 10.15 -1.47
CA SER A 145 14.14 9.72 -0.70
C SER A 145 13.74 8.67 0.33
N LEU A 146 14.50 7.59 0.38
CA LEU A 146 14.41 6.56 1.41
C LEU A 146 15.68 6.62 2.26
N THR A 147 15.53 6.83 3.55
CA THR A 147 16.65 6.84 4.51
C THR A 147 16.48 5.70 5.51
N LEU A 148 17.54 4.93 5.70
CA LEU A 148 17.61 3.86 6.68
C LEU A 148 18.48 4.29 7.85
N ASP A 149 17.88 4.43 9.02
CA ASP A 149 18.60 4.75 10.25
C ASP A 149 19.28 3.50 10.80
N ARG A 150 20.57 3.39 10.56
CA ARG A 150 21.38 2.24 10.98
C ARG A 150 21.46 2.10 12.49
N SER A 151 21.36 3.21 13.23
CA SER A 151 21.39 3.20 14.71
C SER A 151 20.14 2.58 15.29
N VAL A 152 19.02 2.67 14.58
CA VAL A 152 17.74 2.07 14.95
C VAL A 152 17.63 0.64 14.44
N LEU A 153 18.04 0.41 13.21
CA LEU A 153 17.84 -0.88 12.52
C LEU A 153 18.86 -1.95 12.91
N HIS A 154 20.03 -1.58 13.43
CA HIS A 154 21.08 -2.51 13.82
C HIS A 154 21.39 -3.61 12.77
N GLY A 155 21.28 -3.28 11.49
CA GLY A 155 21.50 -4.23 10.39
C GLY A 155 20.35 -5.19 10.08
N GLN A 156 19.23 -5.13 10.79
CA GLN A 156 18.08 -6.01 10.55
C GLN A 156 17.37 -5.72 9.20
N LEU A 157 17.53 -4.52 8.68
CA LEU A 157 16.97 -4.11 7.40
C LEU A 157 18.01 -3.30 6.61
N THR A 158 18.20 -3.66 5.36
CA THR A 158 19.12 -2.99 4.42
C THR A 158 18.37 -2.56 3.16
N GLY A 159 18.99 -1.71 2.35
CA GLY A 159 18.45 -1.36 1.03
C GLY A 159 18.28 -2.59 0.12
N GLY A 160 19.23 -3.54 0.18
CA GLY A 160 19.15 -4.79 -0.57
C GLY A 160 17.93 -5.62 -0.15
N SER A 161 17.76 -5.86 1.15
CA SER A 161 16.62 -6.64 1.65
C SER A 161 15.26 -6.00 1.35
N ILE A 162 15.18 -4.67 1.25
CA ILE A 162 13.95 -3.99 0.80
C ILE A 162 13.70 -4.27 -0.68
N MET A 163 14.74 -4.22 -1.52
CA MET A 163 14.60 -4.51 -2.96
C MET A 163 14.19 -5.97 -3.18
N ASP A 164 14.84 -6.91 -2.50
CA ASP A 164 14.50 -8.33 -2.57
C ASP A 164 13.03 -8.58 -2.16
N ALA A 165 12.55 -7.88 -1.14
CA ALA A 165 11.17 -7.97 -0.68
C ALA A 165 10.18 -7.40 -1.73
N ILE A 166 10.53 -6.29 -2.37
CA ILE A 166 9.71 -5.69 -3.45
C ILE A 166 9.61 -6.66 -4.62
N GLU A 167 10.73 -7.23 -5.07
CA GLU A 167 10.76 -8.19 -6.18
C GLU A 167 9.97 -9.46 -5.87
N ALA A 168 10.08 -9.97 -4.64
CA ALA A 168 9.34 -11.15 -4.21
C ALA A 168 7.83 -10.88 -4.17
N PHE A 169 7.41 -9.70 -3.71
CA PHE A 169 6.01 -9.32 -3.66
C PHE A 169 5.44 -9.05 -5.06
N ASP A 170 6.22 -8.43 -5.94
CA ASP A 170 5.83 -8.16 -7.32
C ASP A 170 5.57 -9.47 -8.07
N ARG A 171 6.48 -10.43 -7.96
CA ARG A 171 6.31 -11.78 -8.51
C ARG A 171 5.04 -12.47 -7.99
N TYR A 172 4.81 -12.41 -6.68
CA TYR A 172 3.60 -12.97 -6.07
C TYR A 172 2.34 -12.30 -6.62
N TYR A 173 2.39 -10.97 -6.77
CA TYR A 173 1.25 -10.21 -7.27
C TYR A 173 0.95 -10.56 -8.73
N GLU A 174 1.97 -10.67 -9.57
CA GLU A 174 1.84 -11.10 -10.96
C GLU A 174 1.27 -12.51 -11.05
N GLU A 175 1.81 -13.47 -10.30
CA GLU A 175 1.35 -14.87 -10.31
C GLU A 175 -0.10 -15.00 -9.80
N THR A 176 -0.50 -14.18 -8.84
CA THR A 176 -1.81 -14.32 -8.18
C THR A 176 -2.91 -13.53 -8.89
N TYR A 177 -2.59 -12.33 -9.36
CA TYR A 177 -3.59 -11.39 -9.85
C TYR A 177 -3.45 -11.04 -11.34
N ALA A 178 -2.25 -11.03 -11.89
CA ALA A 178 -2.03 -10.63 -13.28
C ALA A 178 -2.33 -11.74 -14.29
N CYS A 179 -2.32 -13.00 -13.88
CA CYS A 179 -2.71 -14.10 -14.75
C CYS A 179 -4.18 -14.06 -15.23
N GLY A 180 -5.01 -13.15 -14.67
CA GLY A 180 -6.37 -12.87 -15.14
C GLY A 180 -6.58 -11.49 -15.73
N PHE A 181 -5.57 -10.62 -15.67
CA PHE A 181 -5.61 -9.26 -16.21
C PHE A 181 -4.61 -9.17 -17.37
N ALA A 182 -5.11 -9.14 -18.59
CA ALA A 182 -4.31 -8.62 -19.69
C ALA A 182 -4.03 -7.14 -19.36
N LEU A 183 -2.87 -6.85 -18.74
CA LEU A 183 -2.35 -5.50 -18.74
C LEU A 183 -2.24 -5.08 -20.20
N PRO A 184 -2.69 -3.88 -20.59
CA PRO A 184 -2.53 -3.44 -21.95
C PRO A 184 -1.03 -3.51 -22.30
N GLU A 185 -0.72 -4.14 -23.44
CA GLU A 185 0.65 -4.21 -23.95
C GLU A 185 1.21 -2.78 -23.99
N GLY A 186 2.26 -2.51 -23.26
CA GLY A 186 2.90 -1.20 -23.18
C GLY A 186 2.61 -0.36 -21.92
N ALA A 187 2.08 -0.94 -20.84
CA ALA A 187 1.98 -0.27 -19.54
C ALA A 187 3.33 -0.25 -18.81
#